data_5fa0e51e930823461675af590aff41bf
#
_entry.id   5fa0e51e930823461675af590aff41bf
#
_cell.length_a   1.000
_cell.length_b   1.000
_cell.length_c   1.000
_cell.angle_alpha   90.00
_cell.angle_beta   90.00
_cell.angle_gamma   90.00
#
_symmetry.space_group_name_H-M   'P 1'
#
loop_
_entity.id
_entity.type
_entity.pdbx_description
1 polymer ?
#
loop_
_entity_poly.entity_id
_entity_poly.type
_entity_poly.pdbx_seq_one_letter_code
_entity_poly.pdbx_strand_id
1 'polypeptide(L)'
;MMRRSKRGFTLVELIVVIAIIGVLAAIVVPTALHFVNEGKIEAAESDCSTILRTLEINIGRLAVGTSYTLDGAQVAQILNTYLGGDPAEETYVSIVTADNVSYTLSVTSPVQKDGVDISYQRTYTPQSILTVVPCVVVFRNGTWA
;
A
#
# COMPACT_ATOMS: atom_id res chain seq x y z
N MET A 1 36.47 -55.55 -12.88
CA MET A 1 35.76 -54.38 -13.40
C MET A 1 34.26 -54.57 -13.10
N MET A 2 33.73 -53.97 -12.01
CA MET A 2 32.32 -54.15 -11.59
C MET A 2 31.40 -53.21 -12.42
N ARG A 3 30.54 -53.79 -13.26
CA ARG A 3 29.48 -53.07 -13.97
C ARG A 3 28.42 -52.63 -12.96
N ARG A 4 28.36 -51.36 -12.60
CA ARG A 4 27.26 -50.77 -11.84
C ARG A 4 25.99 -50.82 -12.71
N SER A 5 25.03 -51.69 -12.34
CA SER A 5 23.69 -51.73 -12.90
C SER A 5 23.01 -50.36 -12.64
N LYS A 6 22.76 -49.59 -13.69
CA LYS A 6 21.91 -48.39 -13.62
C LYS A 6 20.46 -48.85 -13.55
N ARG A 7 19.86 -48.79 -12.37
CA ARG A 7 18.41 -48.97 -12.22
C ARG A 7 17.74 -47.75 -12.87
N GLY A 8 16.99 -47.98 -13.95
CA GLY A 8 16.14 -46.98 -14.58
C GLY A 8 14.82 -46.85 -13.80
N PHE A 9 14.26 -45.64 -13.77
CA PHE A 9 12.92 -45.38 -13.24
C PHE A 9 11.87 -46.13 -14.07
N THR A 10 10.88 -46.73 -13.43
CA THR A 10 9.74 -47.34 -14.12
C THR A 10 8.71 -46.25 -14.47
N LEU A 11 7.98 -46.43 -15.56
CA LEU A 11 6.90 -45.51 -15.98
C LEU A 11 5.84 -45.37 -14.88
N VAL A 12 5.55 -46.45 -14.15
CA VAL A 12 4.57 -46.47 -13.06
C VAL A 12 5.03 -45.61 -11.88
N GLU A 13 6.31 -45.64 -11.50
CA GLU A 13 6.86 -44.75 -10.45
C GLU A 13 6.70 -43.27 -10.80
N LEU A 14 6.90 -42.91 -12.08
CA LEU A 14 6.71 -41.54 -12.53
C LEU A 14 5.24 -41.11 -12.45
N ILE A 15 4.31 -41.97 -12.92
CA ILE A 15 2.87 -41.66 -12.89
C ILE A 15 2.38 -41.48 -11.45
N VAL A 16 2.80 -42.35 -10.53
CA VAL A 16 2.40 -42.23 -9.12
C VAL A 16 2.91 -40.92 -8.49
N VAL A 17 4.13 -40.53 -8.78
CA VAL A 17 4.69 -39.28 -8.27
C VAL A 17 3.91 -38.05 -8.76
N ILE A 18 3.64 -37.98 -10.07
CA ILE A 18 2.85 -36.85 -10.61
C ILE A 18 1.41 -36.83 -10.09
N ALA A 19 0.80 -38.00 -9.86
CA ALA A 19 -0.52 -38.11 -9.26
C ALA A 19 -0.54 -37.53 -7.82
N ILE A 20 0.43 -37.90 -7.00
CA ILE A 20 0.57 -37.37 -5.63
C ILE A 20 0.79 -35.86 -5.63
N ILE A 21 1.70 -35.36 -6.48
CA ILE A 21 1.96 -33.90 -6.61
C ILE A 21 0.68 -33.19 -7.06
N GLY A 22 -0.08 -33.74 -8.00
CA GLY A 22 -1.33 -33.16 -8.47
C GLY A 22 -2.37 -33.00 -7.36
N VAL A 23 -2.53 -34.01 -6.50
CA VAL A 23 -3.45 -33.96 -5.36
C VAL A 23 -3.00 -32.94 -4.33
N LEU A 24 -1.70 -32.88 -4.00
CA LEU A 24 -1.16 -31.90 -3.06
C LEU A 24 -1.28 -30.47 -3.60
N ALA A 25 -0.97 -30.26 -4.87
CA ALA A 25 -1.10 -28.96 -5.52
C ALA A 25 -2.54 -28.44 -5.53
N ALA A 26 -3.53 -29.31 -5.71
CA ALA A 26 -4.94 -28.94 -5.72
C ALA A 26 -5.41 -28.31 -4.39
N ILE A 27 -4.78 -28.65 -3.29
CA ILE A 27 -5.10 -28.09 -1.96
C ILE A 27 -4.24 -26.85 -1.66
N VAL A 28 -2.95 -26.91 -2.00
CA VAL A 28 -2.00 -25.86 -1.61
C VAL A 28 -2.19 -24.57 -2.42
N VAL A 29 -2.49 -24.67 -3.72
CA VAL A 29 -2.60 -23.49 -4.59
C VAL A 29 -3.71 -22.52 -4.16
N PRO A 30 -4.97 -22.94 -3.93
CA PRO A 30 -6.00 -22.00 -3.51
C PRO A 30 -5.71 -21.35 -2.14
N THR A 31 -5.13 -22.11 -1.22
CA THR A 31 -4.74 -21.59 0.10
C THR A 31 -3.62 -20.54 0.00
N ALA A 32 -2.62 -20.80 -0.83
CA ALA A 32 -1.52 -19.86 -1.04
C ALA A 32 -2.00 -18.53 -1.66
N LEU A 33 -2.94 -18.57 -2.61
CA LEU A 33 -3.52 -17.37 -3.21
C LEU A 33 -4.29 -16.52 -2.18
N HIS A 34 -5.00 -17.15 -1.26
CA HIS A 34 -5.69 -16.45 -0.18
C HIS A 34 -4.70 -15.69 0.70
N PHE A 35 -3.62 -16.32 1.17
CA PHE A 35 -2.60 -15.68 1.98
C PHE A 35 -1.90 -14.52 1.26
N VAL A 36 -1.64 -14.66 -0.05
CA VAL A 36 -1.04 -13.57 -0.84
C VAL A 36 -1.98 -12.36 -0.90
N ASN A 37 -3.28 -12.57 -1.06
CA ASN A 37 -4.25 -11.48 -1.09
C ASN A 37 -4.40 -10.80 0.28
N GLU A 38 -4.46 -11.55 1.37
CA GLU A 38 -4.48 -11.00 2.72
C GLU A 38 -3.22 -10.16 2.99
N GLY A 39 -2.05 -10.67 2.63
CA GLY A 39 -0.79 -9.92 2.78
C GLY A 39 -0.77 -8.61 2.00
N LYS A 40 -1.36 -8.55 0.81
CA LYS A 40 -1.49 -7.29 0.04
C LYS A 40 -2.43 -6.29 0.73
N ILE A 41 -3.53 -6.78 1.30
CA ILE A 41 -4.49 -5.94 2.04
C ILE A 41 -3.82 -5.36 3.29
N GLU A 42 -3.14 -6.18 4.09
CA GLU A 42 -2.43 -5.73 5.29
C GLU A 42 -1.33 -4.71 4.95
N ALA A 43 -0.58 -4.95 3.88
CA ALA A 43 0.43 -4.00 3.40
C ALA A 43 -0.20 -2.66 3.02
N ALA A 44 -1.29 -2.65 2.25
CA ALA A 44 -1.98 -1.43 1.85
C ALA A 44 -2.60 -0.67 3.04
N GLU A 45 -3.16 -1.38 4.03
CA GLU A 45 -3.65 -0.78 5.28
C GLU A 45 -2.51 -0.11 6.05
N SER A 46 -1.36 -0.78 6.16
CA SER A 46 -0.15 -0.25 6.79
C SER A 46 0.38 0.98 6.06
N ASP A 47 0.45 0.95 4.74
CA ASP A 47 0.91 2.06 3.91
C ASP A 47 0.00 3.28 4.07
N CYS A 48 -1.32 3.12 3.95
CA CYS A 48 -2.27 4.22 4.14
C CYS A 48 -2.14 4.86 5.53
N SER A 49 -1.99 4.07 6.58
CA SER A 49 -1.81 4.58 7.94
C SER A 49 -0.48 5.33 8.11
N THR A 50 0.59 4.83 7.50
CA THR A 50 1.93 5.43 7.53
C THR A 50 1.96 6.76 6.78
N ILE A 51 1.34 6.82 5.60
CA ILE A 51 1.20 8.04 4.81
C ILE A 51 0.46 9.12 5.61
N LEU A 52 -0.70 8.78 6.19
CA LEU A 52 -1.46 9.69 7.03
C LEU A 52 -0.62 10.23 8.19
N ARG A 53 0.04 9.35 8.92
CA ARG A 53 0.86 9.73 10.07
C ARG A 53 2.06 10.60 9.67
N THR A 54 2.68 10.31 8.54
CA THR A 54 3.78 11.12 8.00
C THR A 54 3.30 12.53 7.68
N LEU A 55 2.15 12.68 7.07
CA LEU A 55 1.54 13.99 6.79
C LEU A 55 1.19 14.72 8.08
N GLU A 56 0.52 14.07 9.03
CA GLU A 56 0.17 14.66 10.33
C GLU A 56 1.38 15.30 11.04
N ILE A 57 2.45 14.52 11.18
CA ILE A 57 3.66 14.95 11.89
C ILE A 57 4.31 16.14 11.17
N ASN A 58 4.42 16.08 9.86
CA ASN A 58 5.14 17.10 9.10
C ASN A 58 4.31 18.37 8.91
N ILE A 59 3.01 18.27 8.68
CA ILE A 59 2.10 19.43 8.66
C ILE A 59 2.09 20.10 10.04
N GLY A 60 2.02 19.33 11.13
CA GLY A 60 2.10 19.87 12.48
C GLY A 60 3.40 20.61 12.79
N ARG A 61 4.54 20.16 12.25
CA ARG A 61 5.84 20.86 12.38
C ARG A 61 5.89 22.16 11.58
N LEU A 62 5.31 22.19 10.40
CA LEU A 62 5.29 23.36 9.53
C LEU A 62 4.33 24.44 10.04
N ALA A 63 3.27 24.05 10.73
CA ALA A 63 2.26 24.96 11.29
C ALA A 63 2.72 25.73 12.53
N VAL A 64 3.95 25.52 13.01
CA VAL A 64 4.47 26.19 14.21
C VAL A 64 5.09 27.54 13.83
N GLY A 65 4.35 28.63 14.06
CA GLY A 65 4.90 30.00 14.17
C GLY A 65 4.87 30.89 12.93
N THR A 66 4.48 30.40 11.75
CA THR A 66 4.35 31.20 10.51
C THR A 66 3.11 30.84 9.73
N SER A 67 2.58 31.78 8.94
CA SER A 67 1.53 31.49 7.97
C SER A 67 2.05 30.48 6.95
N TYR A 68 1.38 29.35 6.82
CA TYR A 68 1.76 28.26 5.93
C TYR A 68 0.61 27.90 4.99
N THR A 69 0.94 27.68 3.72
CA THR A 69 -0.01 27.20 2.73
C THR A 69 0.26 25.74 2.45
N LEU A 70 -0.73 24.89 2.69
CA LEU A 70 -0.68 23.46 2.36
C LEU A 70 -1.36 23.25 1.01
N ASP A 71 -0.58 22.97 -0.01
CA ASP A 71 -1.01 22.66 -1.36
C ASP A 71 -0.47 21.30 -1.83
N GLY A 72 -0.82 20.88 -3.04
CA GLY A 72 -0.37 19.61 -3.60
C GLY A 72 1.15 19.48 -3.70
N ALA A 73 1.84 20.56 -4.02
CA ALA A 73 3.30 20.55 -4.14
C ALA A 73 3.97 20.32 -2.78
N GLN A 74 3.45 20.93 -1.73
CA GLN A 74 3.94 20.74 -0.36
C GLN A 74 3.66 19.31 0.14
N VAL A 75 2.48 18.79 -0.15
CA VAL A 75 2.12 17.38 0.18
C VAL A 75 3.06 16.41 -0.53
N ALA A 76 3.25 16.59 -1.83
CA ALA A 76 4.16 15.75 -2.61
C ALA A 76 5.61 15.85 -2.09
N GLN A 77 6.07 17.03 -1.74
CA GLN A 77 7.40 17.23 -1.17
C GLN A 77 7.57 16.52 0.19
N ILE A 78 6.58 16.62 1.07
CA ILE A 78 6.60 15.92 2.36
C ILE A 78 6.69 14.42 2.14
N LEU A 79 5.84 13.87 1.28
CA LEU A 79 5.80 12.44 1.03
C LEU A 79 7.09 11.94 0.38
N ASN A 80 7.60 12.61 -0.64
CA ASN A 80 8.88 12.25 -1.28
C ASN A 80 10.09 12.38 -0.33
N THR A 81 10.01 13.22 0.69
CA THR A 81 11.14 13.45 1.61
C THR A 81 11.10 12.52 2.82
N TYR A 82 9.93 12.27 3.38
CA TYR A 82 9.79 11.65 4.69
C TYR A 82 9.09 10.30 4.69
N LEU A 83 8.44 9.91 3.58
CA LEU A 83 7.83 8.59 3.49
C LEU A 83 8.91 7.56 3.17
N GLY A 84 9.02 6.54 4.02
CA GLY A 84 9.85 5.37 3.76
C GLY A 84 9.03 4.27 3.10
N GLY A 85 9.51 3.74 1.98
CA GLY A 85 8.86 2.67 1.23
C GLY A 85 8.03 3.18 0.04
N ASP A 86 7.67 2.25 -0.83
CA ASP A 86 6.90 2.51 -2.05
C ASP A 86 5.50 1.92 -1.87
N PRO A 87 4.46 2.73 -1.67
CA PRO A 87 3.08 2.26 -1.65
C PRO A 87 2.66 1.70 -3.02
N ALA A 88 1.51 1.06 -3.07
CA ALA A 88 0.95 0.58 -4.32
C ALA A 88 0.82 1.72 -5.33
N GLU A 89 1.18 1.48 -6.60
CA GLU A 89 0.97 2.44 -7.69
C GLU A 89 -0.48 2.94 -7.70
N GLU A 90 -0.65 4.21 -7.99
CA GLU A 90 -1.93 4.92 -7.95
C GLU A 90 -2.55 5.09 -6.55
N THR A 91 -1.83 4.78 -5.48
CA THR A 91 -2.21 5.27 -4.14
C THR A 91 -2.23 6.80 -4.18
N TYR A 92 -3.30 7.40 -3.68
CA TYR A 92 -3.43 8.85 -3.70
C TYR A 92 -3.82 9.43 -2.35
N VAL A 93 -3.40 10.68 -2.17
CA VAL A 93 -3.77 11.52 -1.04
C VAL A 93 -4.66 12.64 -1.54
N SER A 94 -5.83 12.81 -0.95
CA SER A 94 -6.69 13.95 -1.21
C SER A 94 -6.84 14.81 0.03
N ILE A 95 -6.83 16.12 -0.17
CA ILE A 95 -7.12 17.10 0.86
C ILE A 95 -8.35 17.88 0.45
N VAL A 96 -9.34 17.87 1.32
CA VAL A 96 -10.62 18.55 1.10
C VAL A 96 -10.90 19.47 2.28
N THR A 97 -11.34 20.69 2.00
CA THR A 97 -11.83 21.63 3.00
C THR A 97 -13.36 21.63 2.96
N ALA A 98 -14.00 21.34 4.08
CA ALA A 98 -15.46 21.35 4.17
C ALA A 98 -16.00 22.75 4.53
N ASP A 99 -15.25 23.47 5.31
CA ASP A 99 -15.44 24.84 5.73
C ASP A 99 -14.05 25.48 5.84
N ASN A 100 -13.95 26.79 5.89
CA ASN A 100 -12.64 27.49 6.04
C ASN A 100 -11.95 27.21 7.40
N VAL A 101 -12.43 26.27 8.19
CA VAL A 101 -12.00 25.98 9.55
C VAL A 101 -11.42 24.57 9.68
N SER A 102 -11.90 23.61 8.89
CA SER A 102 -11.45 22.20 8.97
C SER A 102 -11.04 21.66 7.60
N TYR A 103 -10.09 20.74 7.61
CA TYR A 103 -9.69 19.99 6.42
C TYR A 103 -9.64 18.49 6.72
N THR A 104 -9.95 17.70 5.71
CA THR A 104 -9.88 16.25 5.77
C THR A 104 -8.77 15.75 4.88
N LEU A 105 -7.84 14.99 5.46
CA LEU A 105 -6.84 14.20 4.75
C LEU A 105 -7.42 12.82 4.51
N SER A 106 -7.40 12.36 3.28
CA SER A 106 -7.81 11.02 2.90
C SER A 106 -6.69 10.37 2.10
N VAL A 107 -6.33 9.15 2.46
CA VAL A 107 -5.37 8.32 1.73
C VAL A 107 -6.11 7.10 1.22
N THR A 108 -6.06 6.84 -0.07
CA THR A 108 -6.73 5.72 -0.71
C THR A 108 -5.73 4.91 -1.51
N SER A 109 -5.71 3.60 -1.27
CA SER A 109 -4.95 2.62 -2.05
C SER A 109 -5.89 1.93 -3.04
N PRO A 110 -5.42 1.62 -4.26
CA PRO A 110 -6.20 0.86 -5.24
C PRO A 110 -6.33 -0.63 -4.87
N VAL A 111 -5.67 -1.08 -3.82
CA VAL A 111 -5.84 -2.44 -3.30
C VAL A 111 -7.22 -2.57 -2.68
N GLN A 112 -7.97 -3.58 -3.10
CA GLN A 112 -9.36 -3.79 -2.67
C GLN A 112 -9.48 -4.82 -1.56
N LYS A 113 -10.33 -4.48 -0.57
CA LYS A 113 -10.83 -5.40 0.44
C LYS A 113 -12.35 -5.51 0.25
N ASP A 114 -12.82 -6.72 0.00
CA ASP A 114 -14.24 -7.00 -0.28
C ASP A 114 -14.83 -6.16 -1.44
N GLY A 115 -14.02 -5.89 -2.47
CA GLY A 115 -14.42 -5.12 -3.64
C GLY A 115 -14.46 -3.60 -3.43
N VAL A 116 -13.92 -3.10 -2.31
CA VAL A 116 -13.82 -1.67 -1.99
C VAL A 116 -12.37 -1.29 -1.81
N ASP A 117 -11.97 -0.15 -2.37
CA ASP A 117 -10.62 0.40 -2.20
C ASP A 117 -10.35 0.72 -0.73
N ILE A 118 -9.15 0.40 -0.27
CA ILE A 118 -8.73 0.69 1.11
C ILE A 118 -8.52 2.19 1.25
N SER A 119 -9.29 2.82 2.15
CA SER A 119 -9.20 4.26 2.38
C SER A 119 -9.18 4.58 3.88
N TYR A 120 -8.27 5.48 4.25
CA TYR A 120 -8.16 6.03 5.58
C TYR A 120 -8.31 7.54 5.53
N GLN A 121 -9.12 8.11 6.42
CA GLN A 121 -9.34 9.55 6.46
C GLN A 121 -9.31 10.09 7.89
N ARG A 122 -8.85 11.33 8.04
CA ARG A 122 -8.91 12.10 9.27
C ARG A 122 -9.21 13.55 9.00
N THR A 123 -10.06 14.12 9.86
CA THR A 123 -10.41 15.54 9.82
C THR A 123 -9.65 16.28 10.92
N TYR A 124 -9.09 17.42 10.54
CA TYR A 124 -8.29 18.28 11.41
C TYR A 124 -8.87 19.68 11.44
N THR A 125 -8.81 20.28 12.62
CA THR A 125 -9.08 21.72 12.78
C THR A 125 -7.74 22.41 12.98
N PRO A 126 -7.27 23.23 12.03
CA PRO A 126 -5.98 23.89 12.16
C PRO A 126 -5.99 24.89 13.31
N GLN A 127 -4.98 24.81 14.16
CA GLN A 127 -4.84 25.69 15.35
C GLN A 127 -4.23 27.07 15.03
N SER A 128 -4.27 27.57 13.86
CA SER A 128 -3.94 28.91 13.38
C SER A 128 -3.20 28.92 12.05
N ILE A 129 -3.48 29.94 11.24
CA ILE A 129 -2.72 30.46 10.08
C ILE A 129 -2.33 29.41 9.02
N LEU A 130 -2.94 28.23 9.00
CA LEU A 130 -2.80 27.26 7.93
C LEU A 130 -3.85 27.53 6.84
N THR A 131 -3.40 27.94 5.66
CA THR A 131 -4.26 28.00 4.49
C THR A 131 -4.17 26.66 3.76
N VAL A 132 -5.29 25.95 3.66
CA VAL A 132 -5.35 24.68 2.96
C VAL A 132 -5.95 24.87 1.58
N VAL A 133 -5.22 24.43 0.56
CA VAL A 133 -5.71 24.40 -0.82
C VAL A 133 -6.13 22.96 -1.14
N PRO A 134 -7.41 22.72 -1.50
CA PRO A 134 -7.85 21.41 -1.90
C PRO A 134 -6.99 20.84 -3.03
N CYS A 135 -6.49 19.63 -2.88
CA CYS A 135 -5.59 19.02 -3.85
C CYS A 135 -5.68 17.49 -3.81
N VAL A 136 -5.20 16.88 -4.88
CA VAL A 136 -5.00 15.43 -4.97
C VAL A 136 -3.57 15.19 -5.44
N VAL A 137 -2.85 14.32 -4.72
CA VAL A 137 -1.48 13.92 -5.03
C VAL A 137 -1.46 12.41 -5.21
N VAL A 138 -0.90 11.93 -6.28
CA VAL A 138 -0.91 10.52 -6.66
C VAL A 138 0.51 9.97 -6.69
N PHE A 139 0.70 8.75 -6.19
CA PHE A 139 1.96 8.03 -6.32
C PHE A 139 2.02 7.35 -7.69
N ARG A 140 2.99 7.73 -8.50
CA ARG A 140 3.23 7.16 -9.84
C ARG A 140 4.72 7.13 -10.16
N ASN A 141 5.16 6.05 -10.80
CA ASN A 141 6.56 5.89 -11.23
C ASN A 141 7.59 6.11 -10.12
N GLY A 142 7.27 5.67 -8.91
CA GLY A 142 8.15 5.79 -7.74
C GLY A 142 8.19 7.20 -7.11
N THR A 143 7.27 8.11 -7.47
CA THR A 143 7.22 9.47 -6.92
C THR A 143 5.80 9.96 -6.68
N TRP A 144 5.65 10.88 -5.73
CA TRP A 144 4.42 11.62 -5.50
C TRP A 144 4.37 12.90 -6.33
N ALA A 145 3.28 13.08 -7.04
CA ALA A 145 3.03 14.28 -7.84
C ALA A 145 1.54 14.68 -7.85
#